data_d6672b025592e5cf432c65cd82cbc41c
#
_entry.id   d6672b025592e5cf432c65cd82cbc41c
#
_cell.length_a   1.000
_cell.length_b   1.000
_cell.length_c   1.000
_cell.angle_alpha   90.00
_cell.angle_beta   90.00
_cell.angle_gamma   90.00
#
_symmetry.space_group_name_H-M   'P 1'
#
loop_
_entity.id
_entity.type
_entity.pdbx_description
1 polymer ?
#
loop_
_entity_poly.entity_id
_entity_poly.type
_entity_poly.pdbx_seq_one_letter_code
_entity_poly.pdbx_strand_id
1 'polypeptide(L)'
;IHKTEEEEAADSRLLDLSENYVKVDEIPFDFTRRRLTTVVQDKAGKTQMVTKGAVEEMLSICAYAEQDGRVEPLTDALRSKILHTVDELNDKGFRVLAIAQKSNPSPVDAFGVKDERDMVLLGYLAFLDPPKESTADAIRALKDHGVTTKILTGDNDKVTRTICKQVGLKVRNMLLGSDLDHMSDAELARAAESTDV
;
A
#
# COMPACT_ATOMS: atom_id res chain seq x y z
N ILE A 1 28.01 -9.01 12.58
CA ILE A 1 26.90 -8.03 12.77
C ILE A 1 26.11 -8.56 13.94
N HIS A 2 26.19 -7.91 15.12
CA HIS A 2 25.34 -8.27 16.25
C HIS A 2 23.92 -7.74 15.99
N LYS A 3 22.93 -8.62 16.07
CA LYS A 3 21.52 -8.23 16.05
C LYS A 3 21.16 -7.59 17.38
N THR A 4 20.17 -6.69 17.38
CA THR A 4 19.60 -6.14 18.60
C THR A 4 18.67 -7.17 19.25
N GLU A 5 18.38 -7.03 20.55
CA GLU A 5 17.40 -7.89 21.26
C GLU A 5 16.01 -7.85 20.60
N GLU A 6 15.63 -6.70 20.01
CA GLU A 6 14.37 -6.53 19.28
C GLU A 6 14.37 -7.30 17.96
N GLU A 7 15.50 -7.32 17.24
CA GLU A 7 15.65 -8.10 15.99
C GLU A 7 15.64 -9.60 16.27
N GLU A 8 16.26 -10.06 17.35
CA GLU A 8 16.23 -11.47 17.77
C GLU A 8 14.83 -11.91 18.20
N ALA A 9 14.09 -11.05 18.92
CA ALA A 9 12.71 -11.31 19.30
C ALA A 9 11.77 -11.33 18.09
N ALA A 10 11.99 -10.48 17.09
CA ALA A 10 11.23 -10.48 15.84
C ALA A 10 11.49 -11.76 15.03
N ASP A 11 12.74 -12.18 14.89
CA ASP A 11 13.13 -13.43 14.22
C ASP A 11 12.50 -14.66 14.90
N SER A 12 12.48 -14.70 16.24
CA SER A 12 11.86 -15.78 17.00
C SER A 12 10.35 -15.87 16.76
N ARG A 13 9.65 -14.72 16.68
CA ARG A 13 8.21 -14.68 16.35
C ARG A 13 7.93 -15.13 14.92
N LEU A 14 8.79 -14.79 13.97
CA LEU A 14 8.66 -15.22 12.57
C LEU A 14 8.85 -16.73 12.44
N LEU A 15 9.80 -17.32 13.17
CA LEU A 15 10.00 -18.77 13.22
C LEU A 15 8.77 -19.47 13.83
N ASP A 16 8.22 -18.95 14.94
CA ASP A 16 7.02 -19.48 15.58
C ASP A 16 5.81 -19.44 14.62
N LEU A 17 5.64 -18.37 13.86
CA LEU A 17 4.58 -18.28 12.83
C LEU A 17 4.77 -19.32 11.74
N SER A 18 5.98 -19.52 11.22
CA SER A 18 6.26 -20.49 10.15
C SER A 18 6.08 -21.94 10.62
N GLU A 19 6.28 -22.20 11.91
CA GLU A 19 6.04 -23.51 12.51
C GLU A 19 4.56 -23.82 12.77
N ASN A 20 3.75 -22.78 13.03
CA ASN A 20 2.36 -22.91 13.46
C ASN A 20 1.33 -22.70 12.37
N TYR A 21 1.73 -22.07 11.24
CA TYR A 21 0.84 -21.76 10.13
C TYR A 21 1.40 -22.24 8.80
N VAL A 22 0.53 -22.73 7.96
CA VAL A 22 0.84 -23.12 6.58
C VAL A 22 0.00 -22.25 5.64
N LYS A 23 0.64 -21.68 4.62
CA LYS A 23 -0.08 -21.01 3.53
C LYS A 23 -0.84 -22.07 2.73
N VAL A 24 -2.14 -21.93 2.63
CA VAL A 24 -3.02 -22.85 1.89
C VAL A 24 -3.56 -22.25 0.60
N ASP A 25 -3.63 -20.91 0.49
CA ASP A 25 -4.08 -20.25 -0.72
C ASP A 25 -3.61 -18.79 -0.78
N GLU A 26 -3.75 -18.16 -1.94
CA GLU A 26 -3.58 -16.71 -2.11
C GLU A 26 -4.47 -16.16 -3.22
N ILE A 27 -4.89 -14.92 -3.07
CA ILE A 27 -5.46 -14.11 -4.13
C ILE A 27 -4.41 -13.07 -4.49
N PRO A 28 -3.74 -13.19 -5.65
CA PRO A 28 -2.63 -12.31 -6.02
C PRO A 28 -3.07 -10.85 -6.10
N PHE A 29 -2.09 -9.95 -6.00
CA PHE A 29 -2.33 -8.54 -6.22
C PHE A 29 -2.87 -8.29 -7.63
N ASP A 30 -3.88 -7.45 -7.73
CA ASP A 30 -4.29 -6.85 -9.00
C ASP A 30 -4.48 -5.33 -8.84
N PHE A 31 -4.26 -4.62 -9.93
CA PHE A 31 -4.27 -3.15 -9.95
C PHE A 31 -5.68 -2.55 -9.78
N THR A 32 -6.73 -3.30 -10.11
CA THR A 32 -8.12 -2.86 -9.94
C THR A 32 -8.54 -2.93 -8.47
N ARG A 33 -8.24 -4.06 -7.81
CA ARG A 33 -8.54 -4.25 -6.39
C ARG A 33 -7.53 -3.58 -5.45
N ARG A 34 -6.31 -3.29 -5.92
CA ARG A 34 -5.17 -2.69 -5.19
C ARG A 34 -4.89 -3.36 -3.85
N ARG A 35 -5.10 -4.68 -3.77
CA ARG A 35 -4.87 -5.52 -2.59
C ARG A 35 -4.45 -6.93 -2.95
N LEU A 36 -3.82 -7.57 -1.98
CA LEU A 36 -3.37 -8.96 -2.04
C LEU A 36 -3.86 -9.68 -0.78
N THR A 37 -4.28 -10.92 -0.94
CA THR A 37 -4.75 -11.77 0.15
C THR A 37 -3.94 -13.05 0.23
N THR A 38 -3.58 -13.45 1.44
CA THR A 38 -3.00 -14.76 1.74
C THR A 38 -3.91 -15.48 2.72
N VAL A 39 -4.16 -16.76 2.49
CA VAL A 39 -4.90 -17.63 3.41
C VAL A 39 -3.93 -18.59 4.06
N VAL A 40 -3.92 -18.61 5.38
CA VAL A 40 -3.12 -19.51 6.18
C VAL A 40 -4.01 -20.44 7.00
N GLN A 41 -3.49 -21.62 7.33
CA GLN A 41 -4.15 -22.59 8.19
C GLN A 41 -3.25 -22.92 9.38
N ASP A 42 -3.81 -22.93 10.58
CA ASP A 42 -3.12 -23.38 11.78
C ASP A 42 -3.13 -24.90 11.95
N LYS A 43 -2.39 -25.41 12.95
CA LYS A 43 -2.31 -26.84 13.26
C LYS A 43 -3.65 -27.48 13.68
N ALA A 44 -4.63 -26.67 14.07
CA ALA A 44 -5.97 -27.10 14.43
C ALA A 44 -6.92 -27.12 13.20
N GLY A 45 -6.42 -26.75 12.02
CA GLY A 45 -7.21 -26.71 10.79
C GLY A 45 -8.04 -25.43 10.62
N LYS A 46 -7.90 -24.45 11.53
CA LYS A 46 -8.56 -23.15 11.41
C LYS A 46 -7.87 -22.32 10.33
N THR A 47 -8.66 -21.77 9.41
CA THR A 47 -8.14 -20.89 8.36
C THR A 47 -8.27 -19.42 8.73
N GLN A 48 -7.33 -18.62 8.27
CA GLN A 48 -7.31 -17.18 8.44
C GLN A 48 -6.90 -16.51 7.12
N MET A 49 -7.73 -15.61 6.65
CA MET A 49 -7.47 -14.76 5.50
C MET A 49 -6.85 -13.47 6.00
N VAL A 50 -5.68 -13.13 5.48
CA VAL A 50 -4.98 -11.86 5.76
C VAL A 50 -4.84 -11.10 4.46
N THR A 51 -5.40 -9.91 4.43
CA THR A 51 -5.39 -9.03 3.26
C THR A 51 -4.62 -7.75 3.56
N LYS A 52 -3.76 -7.33 2.64
CA LYS A 52 -3.09 -6.03 2.68
C LYS A 52 -3.32 -5.27 1.38
N GLY A 53 -3.43 -3.96 1.48
CA GLY A 53 -3.68 -3.14 0.30
C GLY A 53 -3.79 -1.66 0.60
N ALA A 54 -4.16 -0.88 -0.41
CA ALA A 54 -4.39 0.54 -0.28
C ALA A 54 -5.54 0.81 0.70
N VAL A 55 -5.41 1.88 1.50
CA VAL A 55 -6.27 2.07 2.67
C VAL A 55 -7.74 2.20 2.28
N GLU A 56 -8.05 2.95 1.24
CA GLU A 56 -9.42 3.18 0.78
C GLU A 56 -10.09 1.85 0.38
N GLU A 57 -9.40 1.04 -0.43
CA GLU A 57 -9.89 -0.26 -0.87
C GLU A 57 -10.02 -1.26 0.28
N MET A 58 -9.11 -1.18 1.26
CA MET A 58 -9.21 -2.01 2.46
C MET A 58 -10.37 -1.61 3.35
N LEU A 59 -10.60 -0.32 3.54
CA LEU A 59 -11.77 0.18 4.27
C LEU A 59 -13.10 -0.25 3.62
N SER A 60 -13.15 -0.37 2.28
CA SER A 60 -14.35 -0.79 1.57
C SER A 60 -14.76 -2.24 1.84
N ILE A 61 -13.83 -3.11 2.19
CA ILE A 61 -14.07 -4.54 2.49
C ILE A 61 -14.14 -4.85 4.00
N CYS A 62 -13.88 -3.86 4.86
CA CYS A 62 -13.95 -4.01 6.31
C CYS A 62 -15.29 -3.56 6.86
N ALA A 63 -15.90 -4.41 7.68
CA ALA A 63 -17.09 -4.08 8.48
C ALA A 63 -16.74 -3.77 9.94
N TYR A 64 -15.58 -4.22 10.37
CA TYR A 64 -15.11 -4.12 11.76
C TYR A 64 -13.69 -3.58 11.80
N ALA A 65 -13.27 -3.11 12.98
CA ALA A 65 -11.90 -2.75 13.31
C ALA A 65 -11.52 -3.30 14.69
N GLU A 66 -10.26 -3.68 14.85
CA GLU A 66 -9.72 -4.05 16.15
C GLU A 66 -9.10 -2.80 16.80
N GLN A 67 -9.52 -2.50 18.02
CA GLN A 67 -8.98 -1.44 18.85
C GLN A 67 -8.74 -2.00 20.26
N ASP A 68 -7.52 -1.89 20.76
CA ASP A 68 -7.13 -2.36 22.10
C ASP A 68 -7.55 -3.81 22.40
N GLY A 69 -7.43 -4.69 21.39
CA GLY A 69 -7.78 -6.11 21.50
C GLY A 69 -9.28 -6.40 21.44
N ARG A 70 -10.11 -5.41 21.09
CA ARG A 70 -11.55 -5.57 20.90
C ARG A 70 -11.95 -5.32 19.47
N VAL A 71 -12.81 -6.19 18.95
CA VAL A 71 -13.37 -6.03 17.61
C VAL A 71 -14.69 -5.27 17.71
N GLU A 72 -14.75 -4.11 17.06
CA GLU A 72 -15.90 -3.22 17.08
C GLU A 72 -16.34 -2.87 15.64
N PRO A 73 -17.59 -2.46 15.40
CA PRO A 73 -18.03 -2.02 14.08
C PRO A 73 -17.20 -0.84 13.58
N LEU A 74 -16.79 -0.91 12.32
CA LEU A 74 -16.04 0.15 11.64
C LEU A 74 -17.02 1.27 11.24
N THR A 75 -17.20 2.24 12.13
CA THR A 75 -18.11 3.39 11.94
C THR A 75 -17.57 4.39 10.93
N ASP A 76 -18.44 5.22 10.35
CA ASP A 76 -18.04 6.30 9.43
C ASP A 76 -17.12 7.33 10.11
N ALA A 77 -17.32 7.60 11.39
CA ALA A 77 -16.44 8.47 12.17
C ALA A 77 -15.02 7.89 12.27
N LEU A 78 -14.88 6.57 12.52
CA LEU A 78 -13.60 5.90 12.57
C LEU A 78 -12.94 5.84 11.18
N ARG A 79 -13.71 5.56 10.12
CA ARG A 79 -13.24 5.62 8.72
C ARG A 79 -12.65 6.98 8.39
N SER A 80 -13.38 8.04 8.69
CA SER A 80 -12.94 9.43 8.44
C SER A 80 -11.67 9.76 9.22
N LYS A 81 -11.57 9.34 10.48
CA LYS A 81 -10.36 9.53 11.29
C LYS A 81 -9.16 8.80 10.70
N ILE A 82 -9.33 7.55 10.25
CA ILE A 82 -8.25 6.77 9.62
C ILE A 82 -7.78 7.46 8.35
N LEU A 83 -8.71 7.84 7.45
CA LEU A 83 -8.38 8.52 6.20
C LEU A 83 -7.65 9.84 6.43
N HIS A 84 -8.06 10.63 7.42
CA HIS A 84 -7.37 11.86 7.79
C HIS A 84 -5.93 11.60 8.26
N THR A 85 -5.73 10.61 9.13
CA THR A 85 -4.37 10.23 9.59
C THR A 85 -3.50 9.73 8.44
N VAL A 86 -4.07 8.93 7.54
CA VAL A 86 -3.37 8.44 6.34
C VAL A 86 -2.97 9.60 5.42
N ASP A 87 -3.85 10.57 5.26
CA ASP A 87 -3.60 11.78 4.47
C ASP A 87 -2.42 12.60 5.04
N GLU A 88 -2.39 12.79 6.36
CA GLU A 88 -1.26 13.44 7.04
C GLU A 88 0.06 12.67 6.88
N LEU A 89 0.02 11.33 6.87
CA LEU A 89 1.21 10.50 6.64
C LEU A 89 1.69 10.62 5.18
N ASN A 90 0.76 10.60 4.23
CA ASN A 90 1.07 10.79 2.82
C ASN A 90 1.69 12.17 2.54
N ASP A 91 1.20 13.23 3.21
CA ASP A 91 1.79 14.57 3.12
C ASP A 91 3.24 14.63 3.62
N LYS A 92 3.60 13.73 4.55
CA LYS A 92 4.97 13.56 5.04
C LYS A 92 5.81 12.64 4.15
N GLY A 93 5.24 12.09 3.06
CA GLY A 93 5.92 11.20 2.11
C GLY A 93 5.88 9.72 2.48
N PHE A 94 5.09 9.31 3.47
CA PHE A 94 4.91 7.91 3.80
C PHE A 94 3.93 7.24 2.84
N ARG A 95 4.26 6.03 2.42
CA ARG A 95 3.31 5.09 1.83
C ARG A 95 2.58 4.35 2.94
N VAL A 96 1.26 4.29 2.85
CA VAL A 96 0.45 3.63 3.88
C VAL A 96 -0.32 2.47 3.28
N LEU A 97 -0.20 1.30 3.92
CA LEU A 97 -0.96 0.09 3.59
C LEU A 97 -1.79 -0.33 4.79
N ALA A 98 -3.04 -0.65 4.58
CA ALA A 98 -3.89 -1.25 5.62
C ALA A 98 -3.79 -2.78 5.59
N ILE A 99 -4.03 -3.39 6.76
CA ILE A 99 -4.07 -4.84 6.96
C ILE A 99 -5.40 -5.19 7.62
N ALA A 100 -6.06 -6.20 7.06
CA ALA A 100 -7.29 -6.75 7.60
C ALA A 100 -7.24 -8.28 7.66
N GLN A 101 -8.07 -8.85 8.52
CA GLN A 101 -8.18 -10.29 8.66
C GLN A 101 -9.64 -10.76 8.67
N LYS A 102 -9.81 -12.05 8.35
CA LYS A 102 -11.07 -12.77 8.48
C LYS A 102 -10.80 -14.23 8.83
N SER A 103 -11.45 -14.74 9.87
CA SER A 103 -11.31 -16.13 10.27
C SER A 103 -12.32 -17.03 9.55
N ASN A 104 -11.88 -18.22 9.13
CA ASN A 104 -12.68 -19.25 8.44
C ASN A 104 -13.54 -18.67 7.30
N PRO A 105 -12.94 -18.00 6.29
CA PRO A 105 -13.70 -17.28 5.26
C PRO A 105 -14.54 -18.23 4.39
N SER A 106 -14.01 -19.40 4.07
CA SER A 106 -14.64 -20.47 3.29
C SER A 106 -13.95 -21.79 3.61
N PRO A 107 -14.52 -22.97 3.19
CA PRO A 107 -13.79 -24.23 3.21
C PRO A 107 -12.49 -24.16 2.40
N VAL A 108 -11.50 -25.00 2.76
CA VAL A 108 -10.25 -25.12 2.00
C VAL A 108 -10.60 -25.46 0.53
N ASP A 109 -9.82 -24.90 -0.40
CA ASP A 109 -10.02 -24.97 -1.86
C ASP A 109 -11.24 -24.19 -2.41
N ALA A 110 -11.93 -23.39 -1.57
CA ALA A 110 -13.06 -22.58 -2.00
C ALA A 110 -12.85 -21.05 -1.79
N PHE A 111 -11.62 -20.62 -1.47
CA PHE A 111 -11.27 -19.22 -1.26
C PHE A 111 -11.31 -18.44 -2.57
N GLY A 112 -11.73 -17.18 -2.48
CA GLY A 112 -11.76 -16.31 -3.64
C GLY A 112 -12.06 -14.85 -3.27
N VAL A 113 -12.07 -13.99 -4.28
CA VAL A 113 -12.36 -12.54 -4.14
C VAL A 113 -13.67 -12.28 -3.40
N LYS A 114 -14.67 -13.16 -3.55
CA LYS A 114 -15.96 -13.08 -2.83
C LYS A 114 -15.83 -13.09 -1.30
N ASP A 115 -14.73 -13.66 -0.79
CA ASP A 115 -14.46 -13.77 0.65
C ASP A 115 -13.82 -12.49 1.22
N GLU A 116 -13.30 -11.61 0.37
CA GLU A 116 -12.73 -10.30 0.72
C GLU A 116 -13.83 -9.30 1.08
N ARG A 117 -14.62 -9.60 2.10
CA ARG A 117 -15.71 -8.77 2.63
C ARG A 117 -15.93 -9.04 4.12
N ASP A 118 -16.56 -8.11 4.81
CA ASP A 118 -16.85 -8.19 6.23
C ASP A 118 -15.59 -8.51 7.05
N MET A 119 -14.46 -7.92 6.66
CA MET A 119 -13.19 -8.14 7.32
C MET A 119 -13.03 -7.26 8.56
N VAL A 120 -12.11 -7.65 9.42
CA VAL A 120 -11.69 -6.87 10.59
C VAL A 120 -10.41 -6.12 10.22
N LEU A 121 -10.46 -4.80 10.20
CA LEU A 121 -9.27 -3.97 10.04
C LEU A 121 -8.40 -4.11 11.31
N LEU A 122 -7.16 -4.55 11.14
CA LEU A 122 -6.17 -4.65 12.22
C LEU A 122 -5.40 -3.35 12.45
N GLY A 123 -5.21 -2.58 11.36
CA GLY A 123 -4.44 -1.35 11.40
C GLY A 123 -3.82 -1.02 10.05
N TYR A 124 -2.85 -0.13 10.08
CA TYR A 124 -2.09 0.26 8.90
C TYR A 124 -0.60 0.35 9.22
N LEU A 125 0.22 0.18 8.20
CA LEU A 125 1.66 0.32 8.23
C LEU A 125 2.06 1.49 7.34
N ALA A 126 2.93 2.36 7.86
CA ALA A 126 3.48 3.48 7.13
C ALA A 126 4.96 3.19 6.81
N PHE A 127 5.32 3.29 5.53
CA PHE A 127 6.67 3.05 5.04
C PHE A 127 7.25 4.33 4.47
N LEU A 128 8.46 4.67 4.88
CA LEU A 128 9.25 5.68 4.21
C LEU A 128 10.17 4.96 3.21
N ASP A 129 10.00 5.27 1.91
CA ASP A 129 10.83 4.73 0.84
C ASP A 129 11.67 5.89 0.26
N PRO A 130 12.83 6.18 0.86
CA PRO A 130 13.64 7.31 0.43
C PRO A 130 14.24 7.03 -0.96
N PRO A 131 14.39 8.06 -1.80
CA PRO A 131 15.10 7.93 -3.06
C PRO A 131 16.56 7.52 -2.81
N LYS A 132 17.16 6.81 -3.77
CA LYS A 132 18.60 6.50 -3.70
C LYS A 132 19.41 7.80 -3.65
N GLU A 133 20.50 7.81 -2.88
CA GLU A 133 21.37 8.98 -2.71
C GLU A 133 21.88 9.55 -4.05
N SER A 134 22.19 8.68 -5.01
CA SER A 134 22.66 9.08 -6.34
C SER A 134 21.58 9.69 -7.25
N THR A 135 20.29 9.61 -6.89
CA THR A 135 19.20 10.03 -7.78
C THR A 135 19.22 11.53 -8.06
N ALA A 136 19.46 12.36 -7.04
CA ALA A 136 19.50 13.81 -7.19
C ALA A 136 20.63 14.24 -8.14
N ASP A 137 21.81 13.61 -8.01
CA ASP A 137 22.97 13.93 -8.87
C ASP A 137 22.75 13.45 -10.30
N ALA A 138 22.15 12.27 -10.50
CA ALA A 138 21.81 11.76 -11.83
C ALA A 138 20.81 12.67 -12.54
N ILE A 139 19.75 13.14 -11.85
CA ILE A 139 18.76 14.07 -12.42
C ILE A 139 19.44 15.40 -12.80
N ARG A 140 20.34 15.90 -11.96
CA ARG A 140 21.08 17.13 -12.23
C ARG A 140 21.96 16.97 -13.47
N ALA A 141 22.72 15.88 -13.57
CA ALA A 141 23.55 15.57 -14.73
C ALA A 141 22.75 15.47 -16.02
N LEU A 142 21.58 14.81 -16.00
CA LEU A 142 20.69 14.74 -17.15
C LEU A 142 20.24 16.13 -17.59
N LYS A 143 19.84 16.98 -16.65
CA LYS A 143 19.41 18.36 -16.91
C LYS A 143 20.55 19.20 -17.53
N ASP A 144 21.77 19.07 -17.03
CA ASP A 144 22.96 19.79 -17.54
C ASP A 144 23.29 19.39 -18.99
N HIS A 145 22.89 18.17 -19.40
CA HIS A 145 23.00 17.67 -20.77
C HIS A 145 21.74 17.93 -21.63
N GLY A 146 20.81 18.75 -21.15
CA GLY A 146 19.58 19.10 -21.89
C GLY A 146 18.51 18.01 -21.92
N VAL A 147 18.62 16.98 -21.08
CA VAL A 147 17.64 15.91 -20.98
C VAL A 147 16.56 16.27 -19.95
N THR A 148 15.31 16.25 -20.37
CA THR A 148 14.16 16.45 -19.47
C THR A 148 13.75 15.12 -18.85
N THR A 149 13.72 15.07 -17.52
CA THR A 149 13.26 13.90 -16.78
C THR A 149 11.75 14.01 -16.53
N LYS A 150 11.03 12.91 -16.77
CA LYS A 150 9.61 12.74 -16.44
C LYS A 150 9.44 11.58 -15.48
N ILE A 151 8.50 11.70 -14.55
CA ILE A 151 8.20 10.67 -13.54
C ILE A 151 6.92 9.95 -13.93
N LEU A 152 6.97 8.63 -13.99
CA LEU A 152 5.82 7.75 -14.13
C LEU A 152 5.77 6.87 -12.88
N THR A 153 4.68 6.92 -12.14
CA THR A 153 4.56 6.21 -10.86
C THR A 153 3.11 5.80 -10.58
N GLY A 154 2.95 4.73 -9.83
CA GLY A 154 1.67 4.31 -9.25
C GLY A 154 1.42 4.85 -7.84
N ASP A 155 2.33 5.68 -7.30
CA ASP A 155 2.18 6.29 -5.99
C ASP A 155 1.13 7.41 -6.02
N ASN A 156 0.59 7.75 -4.86
CA ASN A 156 -0.30 8.90 -4.80
C ASN A 156 0.49 10.21 -5.03
N ASP A 157 -0.23 11.26 -5.40
CA ASP A 157 0.33 12.56 -5.79
C ASP A 157 1.12 13.21 -4.65
N LYS A 158 0.72 13.08 -3.38
CA LYS A 158 1.37 13.69 -2.21
C LYS A 158 2.74 13.05 -1.95
N VAL A 159 2.80 11.71 -1.93
CA VAL A 159 4.06 10.97 -1.81
C VAL A 159 4.99 11.33 -2.96
N THR A 160 4.48 11.33 -4.19
CA THR A 160 5.27 11.66 -5.39
C THR A 160 5.83 13.06 -5.34
N ARG A 161 5.04 14.07 -4.95
CA ARG A 161 5.52 15.46 -4.78
C ARG A 161 6.62 15.56 -3.74
N THR A 162 6.49 14.84 -2.63
CA THR A 162 7.49 14.82 -1.56
C THR A 162 8.81 14.22 -2.05
N ILE A 163 8.76 13.09 -2.76
CA ILE A 163 9.95 12.45 -3.34
C ILE A 163 10.60 13.35 -4.40
N CYS A 164 9.82 13.93 -5.31
CA CYS A 164 10.33 14.87 -6.31
C CYS A 164 11.08 16.04 -5.68
N LYS A 165 10.52 16.60 -4.60
CA LYS A 165 11.16 17.68 -3.84
C LYS A 165 12.49 17.24 -3.23
N GLN A 166 12.58 16.02 -2.68
CA GLN A 166 13.81 15.47 -2.09
C GLN A 166 14.92 15.30 -3.12
N VAL A 167 14.59 14.92 -4.36
CA VAL A 167 15.58 14.77 -5.46
C VAL A 167 15.81 16.04 -6.28
N GLY A 168 15.22 17.17 -5.88
CA GLY A 168 15.41 18.46 -6.54
C GLY A 168 14.64 18.65 -7.84
N LEU A 169 13.65 17.81 -8.11
CA LEU A 169 12.71 17.97 -9.23
C LEU A 169 11.60 18.95 -8.85
N LYS A 170 11.42 19.98 -9.68
CA LYS A 170 10.27 20.91 -9.56
C LYS A 170 9.12 20.36 -10.35
N VAL A 171 8.08 19.90 -9.67
CA VAL A 171 6.81 19.49 -10.29
C VAL A 171 5.96 20.72 -10.55
N ARG A 172 5.83 21.13 -11.80
CA ARG A 172 4.95 22.22 -12.27
C ARG A 172 3.57 21.65 -12.62
N ASN A 173 3.56 20.58 -13.41
CA ASN A 173 2.37 19.91 -13.88
C ASN A 173 2.41 18.43 -13.51
N MET A 174 1.28 17.93 -13.01
CA MET A 174 1.06 16.53 -12.67
C MET A 174 -0.30 16.11 -13.21
N LEU A 175 -0.36 14.92 -13.82
CA LEU A 175 -1.59 14.28 -14.26
C LEU A 175 -1.82 13.02 -13.42
N LEU A 176 -3.05 12.81 -13.00
CA LEU A 176 -3.47 11.58 -12.34
C LEU A 176 -3.96 10.56 -13.37
N GLY A 177 -3.93 9.27 -13.04
CA GLY A 177 -4.47 8.22 -13.91
C GLY A 177 -5.91 8.50 -14.36
N SER A 178 -6.75 9.00 -13.44
CA SER A 178 -8.11 9.42 -13.75
C SER A 178 -8.23 10.54 -14.79
N ASP A 179 -7.23 11.41 -14.90
CA ASP A 179 -7.20 12.46 -15.92
C ASP A 179 -6.86 11.85 -17.30
N LEU A 180 -5.99 10.83 -17.30
CA LEU A 180 -5.57 10.14 -18.52
C LEU A 180 -6.70 9.34 -19.15
N ASP A 181 -7.57 8.72 -18.35
CA ASP A 181 -8.70 7.91 -18.81
C ASP A 181 -9.70 8.68 -19.71
N HIS A 182 -9.67 10.02 -19.63
CA HIS A 182 -10.56 10.91 -20.39
C HIS A 182 -9.88 11.61 -21.56
N MET A 183 -8.58 11.35 -21.80
CA MET A 183 -7.80 11.98 -22.87
C MET A 183 -7.76 11.12 -24.13
N SER A 184 -7.88 11.76 -25.28
CA SER A 184 -7.50 11.15 -26.55
C SER A 184 -5.98 11.07 -26.69
N ASP A 185 -5.49 10.21 -27.59
CA ASP A 185 -4.05 10.07 -27.86
C ASP A 185 -3.37 11.40 -28.22
N ALA A 186 -4.08 12.24 -28.98
CA ALA A 186 -3.56 13.56 -29.39
C ALA A 186 -3.49 14.55 -28.21
N GLU A 187 -4.42 14.47 -27.25
CA GLU A 187 -4.41 15.26 -26.03
C GLU A 187 -3.32 14.77 -25.08
N LEU A 188 -3.20 13.45 -24.92
CA LEU A 188 -2.15 12.84 -24.13
C LEU A 188 -0.76 13.21 -24.64
N ALA A 189 -0.53 13.16 -25.95
CA ALA A 189 0.75 13.54 -26.55
C ALA A 189 1.12 14.99 -26.23
N ARG A 190 0.17 15.93 -26.36
CA ARG A 190 0.38 17.34 -26.01
C ARG A 190 0.61 17.55 -24.51
N ALA A 191 -0.18 16.89 -23.68
CA ALA A 191 -0.06 16.97 -22.25
C ALA A 191 1.29 16.42 -21.77
N ALA A 192 1.75 15.32 -22.36
CA ALA A 192 3.03 14.68 -22.01
C ALA A 192 4.25 15.60 -22.27
N GLU A 193 4.19 16.53 -23.23
CA GLU A 193 5.28 17.48 -23.47
C GLU A 193 5.48 18.45 -22.29
N SER A 194 4.39 18.91 -21.66
CA SER A 194 4.39 19.94 -20.62
C SER A 194 4.26 19.39 -19.19
N THR A 195 4.03 18.09 -19.02
CA THR A 195 3.82 17.45 -17.74
C THR A 195 5.13 16.86 -17.19
N ASP A 196 5.37 17.04 -15.90
CA ASP A 196 6.56 16.56 -15.20
C ASP A 196 6.31 15.16 -14.58
N VAL A 197 5.06 14.86 -14.14
CA VAL A 197 4.63 13.60 -13.48
C VAL A 197 3.32 13.12 -14.07
#